data_41c1ecdce7582c375059f9b81d4f6e55
#
_entry.id   41c1ecdce7582c375059f9b81d4f6e55
#
_cell.length_a   1.000
_cell.length_b   1.000
_cell.length_c   1.000
_cell.angle_alpha   90.00
_cell.angle_beta   90.00
_cell.angle_gamma   90.00
#
_symmetry.space_group_name_H-M   'P 1'
#
loop_
_entity.id
_entity.type
_entity.pdbx_description
1 polymer ?
#
loop_
_entity_poly.entity_id
_entity_poly.type
_entity_poly.pdbx_seq_one_letter_code
_entity_poly.pdbx_strand_id
1 'polypeptide(L)'
;MENFCEITFCQQIGSNKRHNQDALFNGEAVFQYKLKTTEKRLENRPHFIVGVADGISNSHRPEKASKFAMQLLSKMESLSRQTIYDLQSSLSAELAEDYFGSATTFVAAEIDQNNS
;
A
#
# COMPACT_ATOMS: atom_id res chain seq x y z
N MET A 1 -26.39 14.04 -8.00
CA MET A 1 -25.56 13.07 -8.80
C MET A 1 -24.39 12.63 -7.96
N GLU A 2 -24.25 11.32 -7.79
CA GLU A 2 -23.12 10.80 -7.05
C GLU A 2 -21.86 10.86 -7.90
N ASN A 3 -20.78 11.36 -7.31
CA ASN A 3 -19.48 11.30 -7.92
C ASN A 3 -18.82 9.99 -7.54
N PHE A 4 -18.14 9.38 -8.48
CA PHE A 4 -17.32 8.21 -8.19
C PHE A 4 -16.03 8.27 -8.98
N CYS A 5 -15.04 7.59 -8.47
CA CYS A 5 -13.74 7.47 -9.10
C CYS A 5 -13.53 6.01 -9.49
N GLU A 6 -13.07 5.77 -10.70
CA GLU A 6 -12.69 4.43 -11.12
C GLU A 6 -11.21 4.21 -10.79
N ILE A 7 -10.94 3.14 -10.06
CA ILE A 7 -9.57 2.76 -9.71
C ILE A 7 -9.22 1.49 -10.48
N THR A 8 -8.21 1.57 -11.31
CA THR A 8 -7.70 0.44 -12.08
C THR A 8 -6.37 0.01 -11.48
N PHE A 9 -6.21 -1.26 -11.21
CA PHE A 9 -5.00 -1.75 -10.57
C PHE A 9 -4.63 -3.15 -11.07
N CYS A 10 -3.34 -3.45 -11.00
CA CYS A 10 -2.82 -4.76 -11.33
C CYS A 10 -1.53 -4.99 -10.55
N GLN A 11 -1.13 -6.24 -10.47
CA GLN A 11 0.08 -6.62 -9.75
C GLN A 11 0.65 -7.91 -10.35
N GLN A 12 1.96 -7.97 -10.47
CA GLN A 12 2.62 -9.15 -11.00
C GLN A 12 3.93 -9.40 -10.25
N ILE A 13 4.14 -10.65 -9.87
CA ILE A 13 5.40 -11.07 -9.26
C ILE A 13 6.49 -11.09 -10.34
N GLY A 14 7.69 -10.65 -9.98
CA GLY A 14 8.82 -10.67 -10.89
C GLY A 14 9.31 -12.09 -11.18
N SER A 15 10.00 -12.25 -12.32
CA SER A 15 10.60 -13.53 -12.70
C SER A 15 11.58 -13.98 -11.62
N ASN A 16 11.61 -15.29 -11.34
CA ASN A 16 12.52 -15.90 -10.36
C ASN A 16 12.32 -15.44 -8.93
N LYS A 17 11.16 -14.86 -8.62
CA LYS A 17 10.80 -14.46 -7.24
C LYS A 17 9.79 -15.44 -6.67
N ARG A 18 9.97 -15.80 -5.41
CA ARG A 18 9.00 -16.64 -4.68
C ARG A 18 7.83 -15.80 -4.18
N HIS A 19 8.11 -14.57 -3.79
CA HIS A 19 7.13 -13.66 -3.22
C HIS A 19 7.12 -12.38 -4.01
N ASN A 20 5.95 -11.78 -4.14
CA ASN A 20 5.88 -10.42 -4.64
C ASN A 20 6.39 -9.51 -3.52
N GLN A 21 7.44 -8.76 -3.80
CA GLN A 21 8.05 -7.84 -2.82
C GLN A 21 7.30 -6.51 -2.75
N ASP A 22 6.39 -6.29 -3.68
CA ASP A 22 5.55 -5.10 -3.72
C ASP A 22 4.20 -5.38 -3.07
N ALA A 23 3.55 -4.35 -2.61
CA ALA A 23 2.18 -4.42 -2.11
C ALA A 23 1.42 -3.20 -2.60
N LEU A 24 0.11 -3.34 -2.74
CA LEU A 24 -0.72 -2.21 -3.10
C LEU A 24 -1.98 -2.17 -2.22
N PHE A 25 -2.47 -0.96 -1.99
CA PHE A 25 -3.73 -0.70 -1.33
C PHE A 25 -4.62 0.06 -2.31
N ASN A 26 -5.74 -0.55 -2.70
CA ASN A 26 -6.63 0.02 -3.73
C ASN A 26 -7.72 0.95 -3.16
N GLY A 27 -7.62 1.33 -1.89
CA GLY A 27 -8.64 2.10 -1.19
C GLY A 27 -9.55 1.24 -0.35
N GLU A 28 -9.53 -0.08 -0.52
CA GLU A 28 -10.40 -1.02 0.19
C GLU A 28 -9.62 -2.20 0.76
N ALA A 29 -8.74 -2.79 -0.01
CA ALA A 29 -8.00 -3.99 0.37
C ALA A 29 -6.53 -3.90 -0.02
N VAL A 30 -5.71 -4.67 0.68
CA VAL A 30 -4.27 -4.77 0.42
C VAL A 30 -4.01 -6.03 -0.39
N PHE A 31 -3.22 -5.89 -1.45
CA PHE A 31 -2.85 -6.99 -2.34
C PHE A 31 -1.34 -7.14 -2.37
N GLN A 32 -0.88 -8.39 -2.37
CA GLN A 32 0.55 -8.70 -2.50
C GLN A 32 0.77 -9.97 -3.32
N TYR A 33 -0.12 -10.27 -4.23
CA TYR A 33 0.00 -11.45 -5.07
C TYR A 33 -0.26 -11.08 -6.52
N LYS A 34 0.02 -12.01 -7.40
CA LYS A 34 -0.19 -11.81 -8.83
C LYS A 34 -1.69 -11.74 -9.13
N LEU A 35 -2.08 -10.69 -9.83
CA LEU A 35 -3.42 -10.58 -10.42
C LEU A 35 -3.30 -11.00 -11.88
N LYS A 36 -4.12 -11.96 -12.31
CA LYS A 36 -4.06 -12.47 -13.69
C LYS A 36 -4.44 -11.44 -14.72
N THR A 37 -5.32 -10.53 -14.35
CA THR A 37 -5.82 -9.46 -15.20
C THR A 37 -5.86 -8.17 -14.41
N THR A 38 -5.87 -7.06 -15.14
CA THR A 38 -6.12 -5.75 -14.54
C THR A 38 -7.54 -5.74 -13.96
N GLU A 39 -7.68 -5.27 -12.74
CA GLU A 39 -8.96 -5.17 -12.07
C GLU A 39 -9.35 -3.72 -11.88
N LYS A 40 -10.65 -3.50 -11.70
CA LYS A 40 -11.21 -2.17 -11.50
C LYS A 40 -12.18 -2.21 -10.34
N ARG A 41 -12.27 -1.08 -9.64
CA ARG A 41 -13.31 -0.86 -8.65
C ARG A 41 -13.79 0.58 -8.74
N LEU A 42 -15.04 0.78 -8.35
CA LEU A 42 -15.62 2.13 -8.28
C LEU A 42 -15.60 2.58 -6.83
N GLU A 43 -15.08 3.77 -6.60
CA GLU A 43 -15.03 4.38 -5.29
C GLU A 43 -15.99 5.57 -5.25
N ASN A 44 -17.03 5.48 -4.43
CA ASN A 44 -18.00 6.55 -4.28
C ASN A 44 -17.78 7.39 -3.02
N ARG A 45 -16.84 7.01 -2.17
CA ARG A 45 -16.49 7.85 -1.01
C ARG A 45 -15.86 9.15 -1.52
N PRO A 46 -16.26 10.30 -0.96
CA PRO A 46 -15.67 11.57 -1.40
C PRO A 46 -14.19 11.68 -1.08
N HIS A 47 -13.73 10.96 -0.08
CA HIS A 47 -12.36 11.03 0.40
C HIS A 47 -11.82 9.60 0.62
N PHE A 48 -10.67 9.31 0.05
CA PHE A 48 -10.05 7.99 0.20
C PHE A 48 -8.55 8.05 -0.06
N ILE A 49 -7.84 7.01 0.32
CA ILE A 49 -6.40 6.88 0.17
C ILE A 49 -6.11 5.62 -0.63
N VAL A 50 -5.10 5.70 -1.50
CA VAL A 50 -4.54 4.54 -2.20
C VAL A 50 -3.02 4.59 -2.08
N GLY A 51 -2.35 3.46 -2.28
CA GLY A 51 -0.90 3.45 -2.19
C GLY A 51 -0.28 2.20 -2.78
N VAL A 52 1.02 2.29 -3.03
CA VAL A 52 1.86 1.17 -3.44
C VAL A 52 3.15 1.19 -2.62
N ALA A 53 3.69 0.02 -2.35
CA ALA A 53 4.93 -0.13 -1.63
C ALA A 53 5.83 -1.08 -2.40
N ASP A 54 7.11 -0.73 -2.47
CA ASP A 54 8.14 -1.52 -3.15
C ASP A 54 9.16 -1.96 -2.11
N GLY A 55 9.15 -3.26 -1.79
CA GLY A 55 10.07 -3.84 -0.82
C GLY A 55 11.51 -3.80 -1.35
N ILE A 56 12.45 -3.45 -0.49
CA ILE A 56 13.86 -3.32 -0.88
C ILE A 56 14.46 -4.71 -1.04
N SER A 57 14.83 -5.05 -2.28
CA SER A 57 15.19 -6.42 -2.70
C SER A 57 16.29 -7.06 -1.86
N ASN A 58 17.29 -6.30 -1.44
CA ASN A 58 18.40 -6.84 -0.65
C ASN A 58 18.20 -6.70 0.85
N SER A 59 17.01 -6.32 1.29
CA SER A 59 16.67 -6.32 2.71
C SER A 59 16.13 -7.70 3.12
N HIS A 60 16.04 -7.94 4.43
CA HIS A 60 15.50 -9.19 4.96
C HIS A 60 13.98 -9.22 4.79
N ARG A 61 13.47 -10.24 4.09
CA ARG A 61 12.04 -10.44 3.90
C ARG A 61 11.30 -9.16 3.46
N PRO A 62 11.69 -8.55 2.30
CA PRO A 62 11.13 -7.25 1.89
C PRO A 62 9.61 -7.27 1.69
N GLU A 63 9.02 -8.43 1.38
CA GLU A 63 7.57 -8.56 1.24
C GLU A 63 6.81 -8.27 2.54
N LYS A 64 7.46 -8.44 3.68
CA LYS A 64 6.83 -8.14 4.97
C LYS A 64 6.73 -6.64 5.21
N ALA A 65 7.80 -5.90 4.92
CA ALA A 65 7.79 -4.45 5.07
C ALA A 65 6.74 -3.80 4.16
N SER A 66 6.69 -4.20 2.89
CA SER A 66 5.74 -3.63 1.95
C SER A 66 4.29 -3.96 2.33
N LYS A 67 4.04 -5.20 2.73
CA LYS A 67 2.71 -5.62 3.17
C LYS A 67 2.25 -4.85 4.41
N PHE A 68 3.11 -4.77 5.43
CA PHE A 68 2.76 -4.08 6.67
C PHE A 68 2.57 -2.58 6.44
N ALA A 69 3.38 -1.97 5.57
CA ALA A 69 3.21 -0.57 5.22
C ALA A 69 1.82 -0.31 4.63
N MET A 70 1.39 -1.16 3.71
CA MET A 70 0.06 -0.99 3.09
C MET A 70 -1.07 -1.31 4.06
N GLN A 71 -0.89 -2.27 4.96
CA GLN A 71 -1.87 -2.55 6.00
C GLN A 71 -2.03 -1.36 6.96
N LEU A 72 -0.94 -0.71 7.33
CA LEU A 72 -0.99 0.49 8.16
C LEU A 72 -1.65 1.65 7.39
N LEU A 73 -1.31 1.81 6.11
CA LEU A 73 -1.94 2.82 5.26
C LEU A 73 -3.45 2.64 5.19
N SER A 74 -3.92 1.39 5.12
CA SER A 74 -5.35 1.08 5.01
C SER A 74 -6.16 1.54 6.21
N LYS A 75 -5.51 1.82 7.34
CA LYS A 75 -6.16 2.27 8.57
C LYS A 75 -6.11 3.79 8.74
N MET A 76 -5.44 4.49 7.82
CA MET A 76 -5.27 5.94 7.92
C MET A 76 -6.47 6.66 7.32
N GLU A 77 -6.85 7.78 7.93
CA GLU A 77 -7.94 8.63 7.44
C GLU A 77 -7.45 9.80 6.60
N SER A 78 -6.19 10.21 6.80
CA SER A 78 -5.62 11.33 6.07
C SER A 78 -4.10 11.18 5.98
N LEU A 79 -3.50 11.85 5.00
CA LEU A 79 -2.07 11.92 4.83
C LEU A 79 -1.57 13.29 5.28
N SER A 80 -0.57 13.30 6.15
CA SER A 80 0.12 14.50 6.60
C SER A 80 1.53 14.08 6.99
N ARG A 81 2.38 15.08 7.24
CA ARG A 81 3.71 14.77 7.74
C ARG A 81 3.65 13.93 9.01
N GLN A 82 2.74 14.25 9.91
CA GLN A 82 2.60 13.54 11.18
C GLN A 82 2.09 12.11 10.98
N THR A 83 1.06 11.90 10.16
CA THR A 83 0.52 10.55 9.96
C THR A 83 1.51 9.65 9.23
N ILE A 84 2.30 10.19 8.31
CA ILE A 84 3.37 9.43 7.65
C ILE A 84 4.47 9.07 8.66
N TYR A 85 4.85 10.01 9.52
CA TYR A 85 5.82 9.73 10.57
C TYR A 85 5.31 8.62 11.52
N ASP A 86 4.04 8.69 11.91
CA ASP A 86 3.42 7.68 12.76
C ASP A 86 3.41 6.31 12.08
N LEU A 87 3.14 6.28 10.76
CA LEU A 87 3.19 5.04 9.99
C LEU A 87 4.60 4.44 10.03
N GLN A 88 5.62 5.25 9.81
CA GLN A 88 7.00 4.79 9.82
C GLN A 88 7.39 4.23 11.20
N SER A 89 6.97 4.89 12.27
CA SER A 89 7.24 4.43 13.64
C SER A 89 6.54 3.11 13.93
N SER A 90 5.28 2.98 13.54
CA SER A 90 4.51 1.75 13.73
C SER A 90 5.08 0.60 12.91
N LEU A 91 5.51 0.88 11.67
CA LEU A 91 6.13 -0.11 10.80
C LEU A 91 7.42 -0.64 11.42
N SER A 92 8.28 0.26 11.91
CA SER A 92 9.52 -0.13 12.55
C SER A 92 9.27 -1.02 13.77
N ALA A 93 8.25 -0.69 14.56
CA ALA A 93 7.89 -1.48 15.73
C ALA A 93 7.40 -2.89 15.34
N GLU A 94 6.59 -3.01 14.30
CA GLU A 94 6.09 -4.31 13.83
C GLU A 94 7.19 -5.19 13.27
N LEU A 95 8.22 -4.61 12.65
CA LEU A 95 9.30 -5.36 12.02
C LEU A 95 10.43 -5.70 12.98
N ALA A 96 10.44 -5.11 14.18
CA ALA A 96 11.62 -5.10 15.06
C ALA A 96 12.08 -6.49 15.52
N GLU A 97 11.17 -7.44 15.74
CA GLU A 97 11.52 -8.76 16.26
C GLU A 97 11.71 -9.79 15.15
N ASP A 98 10.64 -10.15 14.47
CA ASP A 98 10.64 -11.27 13.54
C ASP A 98 11.19 -10.90 12.16
N TYR A 99 11.13 -9.64 11.80
CA TYR A 99 11.50 -9.18 10.47
C TYR A 99 12.52 -8.04 10.49
N PHE A 100 13.40 -8.08 11.49
CA PHE A 100 14.44 -7.07 11.64
C PHE A 100 15.28 -6.97 10.37
N GLY A 101 15.44 -5.75 9.87
CA GLY A 101 16.14 -5.50 8.62
C GLY A 101 15.26 -5.47 7.39
N SER A 102 13.98 -5.84 7.50
CA SER A 102 13.03 -5.70 6.40
C SER A 102 12.79 -4.22 6.11
N ALA A 103 12.72 -3.85 4.84
CA ALA A 103 12.61 -2.45 4.44
C ALA A 103 11.78 -2.30 3.17
N THR A 104 11.11 -1.17 3.04
CA THR A 104 10.30 -0.85 1.87
C THR A 104 10.30 0.66 1.62
N THR A 105 10.10 1.04 0.37
CA THR A 105 9.64 2.39 0.02
C THR A 105 8.14 2.33 -0.21
N PHE A 106 7.46 3.47 -0.16
CA PHE A 106 6.06 3.51 -0.55
C PHE A 106 5.66 4.89 -1.05
N VAL A 107 4.60 4.91 -1.83
CA VAL A 107 3.95 6.13 -2.32
C VAL A 107 2.47 6.00 -2.02
N ALA A 108 1.88 7.05 -1.51
CA ALA A 108 0.46 7.09 -1.22
C ALA A 108 -0.15 8.37 -1.75
N ALA A 109 -1.43 8.30 -2.08
CA ALA A 109 -2.20 9.46 -2.55
C ALA A 109 -3.51 9.54 -1.79
N GLU A 110 -3.81 10.74 -1.36
CA GLU A 110 -5.09 11.06 -0.73
C GLU A 110 -5.92 11.80 -1.78
N ILE A 111 -7.11 11.27 -2.06
CA ILE A 111 -7.99 11.80 -3.10
C ILE A 111 -9.23 12.37 -2.42
N ASP A 112 -9.57 13.61 -2.77
CA ASP A 112 -10.76 14.26 -2.28
C ASP A 112 -11.58 14.72 -3.49
N GLN A 113 -12.66 14.02 -3.76
CA GLN A 113 -13.52 14.28 -4.93
C GLN A 113 -14.34 15.55 -4.79
N ASN A 114 -14.45 16.11 -3.58
CA ASN A 114 -15.19 17.34 -3.34
C ASN A 114 -14.34 18.59 -3.57
N ASN A 115 -13.02 18.45 -3.62
CA ASN A 115 -12.07 19.55 -3.85
C ASN A 115 -11.38 19.36 -5.20
N SER A 116 -12.11 19.57 -6.21
CA SER A 116 -11.59 19.51 -7.57
C SER A 116 -10.78 20.76 -7.94
#